data_a2e5d9f75be23d05812be263c78d43c0
#
_entry.id   a2e5d9f75be23d05812be263c78d43c0
#
_cell.length_a   1.000
_cell.length_b   1.000
_cell.length_c   1.000
_cell.angle_alpha   90.00
_cell.angle_beta   90.00
_cell.angle_gamma   90.00
#
_symmetry.space_group_name_H-M   'P 1'
#
loop_
_entity.id
_entity.type
_entity.pdbx_description
1 polymer ?
#
loop_
_entity_poly.entity_id
_entity_poly.type
_entity_poly.pdbx_seq_one_letter_code
_entity_poly.pdbx_strand_id
1 'polypeptide(L)'
;MTSVPGPLIVQSDHTLLLEVDHPQADECRHAIAPFAELERAPEHIHTYRLTPLGLWNAMAAGHDAEQVVDILMRYSRYPVASGLLIDVTETMSRYGRLRIEKHPTHGLVLVSTERAILTEVLRSKSVRGLVGNQIDDETAVFHPSQRGTLKQALLKLGWPAEDLAGYVDGEHHDIDLDEDGWSLRPYQKVAAQSFWDGGSGVVVLPCGAGKTVVGATAMSLARCTTLILVTNTVSARQWKEELVRRTSLAPDDIGEYSGSRKQVRPVTIATYQVITTKRHGVHPHLELFEARDWGLVIYDEVHLLPAPVFRMTADLQARRRLGLTATLVREDGHEDDVFTLIGPKRYDAPWKEIEAQGWIAPADCVEVRVSLSESDRMACAMAEPDVRYRMAATLPIKNKVVRDLVERHRGQPTLVIGQYVDQLEELAAELKCPIITGSTTPTRRQEIYQDFREGQIDLLVVSKVANFSIDLPSAEVAIQVSGAFGSRQEEAQRLGRLLRPKEGLVARFYAVVSRDTVDTDFASHRQRFLAEQGYSYRIINADDLDALDRTA
;
A
#
# COMPACT_ATOMS: atom_id res chain seq x y z
N MET A 1 3.52 -43.62 -0.15
CA MET A 1 2.71 -42.47 -0.43
C MET A 1 3.53 -41.56 -1.34
N THR A 2 3.22 -41.48 -2.60
CA THR A 2 3.86 -40.51 -3.50
C THR A 2 3.42 -39.11 -3.06
N SER A 3 4.35 -38.35 -2.46
CA SER A 3 4.09 -36.95 -2.11
C SER A 3 3.67 -36.21 -3.38
N VAL A 4 2.55 -35.51 -3.32
CA VAL A 4 2.17 -34.57 -4.39
C VAL A 4 3.33 -33.58 -4.54
N PRO A 5 3.85 -33.36 -5.76
CA PRO A 5 4.92 -32.37 -5.96
C PRO A 5 4.46 -31.00 -5.46
N GLY A 6 5.35 -30.21 -4.91
CA GLY A 6 4.99 -28.88 -4.38
C GLY A 6 4.44 -27.93 -5.43
N PRO A 7 3.72 -26.86 -5.01
CA PRO A 7 3.11 -25.88 -5.92
C PRO A 7 4.10 -24.90 -6.55
N LEU A 8 5.34 -24.84 -6.04
CA LEU A 8 6.32 -23.82 -6.39
C LEU A 8 7.38 -24.35 -7.35
N ILE A 9 7.70 -23.58 -8.38
CA ILE A 9 8.87 -23.83 -9.23
C ILE A 9 9.86 -22.69 -8.96
N VAL A 10 10.99 -23.02 -8.38
CA VAL A 10 12.04 -22.07 -8.01
C VAL A 10 13.09 -22.04 -9.12
N GLN A 11 13.25 -20.90 -9.79
CA GLN A 11 14.21 -20.69 -10.88
C GLN A 11 15.50 -20.05 -10.37
N SER A 12 16.61 -20.32 -11.05
CA SER A 12 17.93 -19.82 -10.65
C SER A 12 18.13 -18.31 -10.79
N ASP A 13 17.23 -17.65 -11.49
CA ASP A 13 17.23 -16.18 -11.70
C ASP A 13 16.42 -15.41 -10.64
N HIS A 14 16.16 -16.03 -9.48
CA HIS A 14 15.34 -15.48 -8.40
C HIS A 14 13.83 -15.38 -8.69
N THR A 15 13.36 -16.00 -9.77
CA THR A 15 11.94 -16.09 -10.10
C THR A 15 11.30 -17.31 -9.46
N LEU A 16 10.13 -17.12 -8.87
CA LEU A 16 9.30 -18.18 -8.30
C LEU A 16 8.00 -18.25 -9.07
N LEU A 17 7.63 -19.43 -9.57
CA LEU A 17 6.36 -19.67 -10.24
C LEU A 17 5.46 -20.51 -9.32
N LEU A 18 4.33 -19.94 -8.91
CA LEU A 18 3.35 -20.62 -8.05
C LEU A 18 2.15 -21.07 -8.90
N GLU A 19 1.86 -22.35 -8.89
CA GLU A 19 0.66 -22.94 -9.49
C GLU A 19 -0.55 -22.68 -8.59
N VAL A 20 -1.47 -21.83 -9.04
CA VAL A 20 -2.58 -21.32 -8.21
C VAL A 20 -3.63 -22.39 -7.89
N ASP A 21 -3.84 -23.32 -8.82
CA ASP A 21 -4.84 -24.40 -8.67
C ASP A 21 -4.35 -25.57 -7.81
N HIS A 22 -3.11 -25.52 -7.32
CA HIS A 22 -2.57 -26.57 -6.48
C HIS A 22 -3.17 -26.54 -5.06
N PRO A 23 -3.49 -27.70 -4.43
CA PRO A 23 -4.11 -27.75 -3.09
C PRO A 23 -3.35 -27.00 -1.99
N GLN A 24 -2.03 -26.88 -2.11
CA GLN A 24 -1.17 -26.14 -1.16
C GLN A 24 -0.82 -24.72 -1.62
N ALA A 25 -1.46 -24.20 -2.67
CA ALA A 25 -1.10 -22.89 -3.24
C ALA A 25 -1.28 -21.76 -2.23
N ASP A 26 -2.37 -21.73 -1.48
CA ASP A 26 -2.63 -20.70 -0.48
C ASP A 26 -1.64 -20.77 0.69
N GLU A 27 -1.36 -21.96 1.20
CA GLU A 27 -0.34 -22.16 2.25
C GLU A 27 1.05 -21.68 1.77
N CYS A 28 1.43 -22.06 0.56
CA CYS A 28 2.69 -21.64 -0.07
C CYS A 28 2.75 -20.11 -0.25
N ARG A 29 1.67 -19.50 -0.76
CA ARG A 29 1.58 -18.05 -0.94
C ARG A 29 1.81 -17.29 0.37
N HIS A 30 1.16 -17.73 1.45
CA HIS A 30 1.36 -17.13 2.77
C HIS A 30 2.80 -17.30 3.27
N ALA A 31 3.39 -18.47 3.03
CA ALA A 31 4.76 -18.74 3.46
C ALA A 31 5.80 -17.88 2.71
N ILE A 32 5.62 -17.61 1.41
CA ILE A 32 6.57 -16.81 0.61
C ILE A 32 6.32 -15.30 0.67
N ALA A 33 5.12 -14.84 1.04
CA ALA A 33 4.73 -13.43 1.06
C ALA A 33 5.67 -12.51 1.89
N PRO A 34 6.29 -12.94 2.99
CA PRO A 34 7.22 -12.11 3.74
C PRO A 34 8.48 -11.69 2.94
N PHE A 35 8.94 -12.50 1.98
CA PHE A 35 10.24 -12.31 1.33
C PHE A 35 10.20 -12.34 -0.20
N ALA A 36 9.06 -12.65 -0.82
CA ALA A 36 8.90 -12.67 -2.27
C ALA A 36 7.87 -11.67 -2.74
N GLU A 37 8.19 -10.94 -3.79
CA GLU A 37 7.34 -9.92 -4.39
C GLU A 37 6.63 -10.46 -5.61
N LEU A 38 5.31 -10.30 -5.69
CA LEU A 38 4.53 -10.74 -6.84
C LEU A 38 4.79 -9.83 -8.05
N GLU A 39 5.27 -10.42 -9.17
CA GLU A 39 5.50 -9.69 -10.43
C GLU A 39 4.34 -9.82 -11.41
N ARG A 40 3.76 -11.02 -11.51
CA ARG A 40 2.66 -11.32 -12.44
C ARG A 40 1.68 -12.31 -11.82
N ALA A 41 0.39 -12.13 -12.10
CA ALA A 41 -0.67 -12.98 -11.57
C ALA A 41 -1.66 -13.43 -12.66
N PRO A 42 -1.23 -14.18 -13.70
CA PRO A 42 -2.14 -14.85 -14.62
C PRO A 42 -2.99 -15.88 -13.89
N GLU A 43 -4.07 -16.33 -14.52
CA GLU A 43 -5.10 -17.17 -13.93
C GLU A 43 -4.60 -18.45 -13.22
N HIS A 44 -3.56 -19.11 -13.80
CA HIS A 44 -3.10 -20.41 -13.32
C HIS A 44 -1.71 -20.40 -12.68
N ILE A 45 -0.86 -19.43 -13.01
CA ILE A 45 0.53 -19.38 -12.53
C ILE A 45 0.87 -17.97 -12.09
N HIS A 46 1.15 -17.76 -10.81
CA HIS A 46 1.67 -16.50 -10.30
C HIS A 46 3.19 -16.49 -10.33
N THR A 47 3.76 -15.38 -10.78
CA THR A 47 5.20 -15.17 -10.81
C THR A 47 5.62 -14.23 -9.69
N TYR A 48 6.49 -14.72 -8.81
CA TYR A 48 7.10 -13.93 -7.74
C TYR A 48 8.59 -13.75 -8.01
N ARG A 49 9.19 -12.76 -7.38
CA ARG A 49 10.62 -12.50 -7.40
C ARG A 49 11.18 -12.36 -6.00
N LEU A 50 12.32 -12.98 -5.78
CA LEU A 50 13.15 -12.73 -4.62
C LEU A 50 13.99 -11.48 -4.88
N THR A 51 13.69 -10.40 -4.15
CA THR A 51 14.47 -9.15 -4.24
C THR A 51 15.32 -8.98 -2.98
N PRO A 52 16.48 -8.30 -3.05
CA PRO A 52 17.24 -7.97 -1.85
C PRO A 52 16.41 -7.23 -0.81
N LEU A 53 15.55 -6.29 -1.24
CA LEU A 53 14.67 -5.54 -0.35
C LEU A 53 13.65 -6.45 0.36
N GLY A 54 13.02 -7.36 -0.36
CA GLY A 54 12.10 -8.36 0.21
C GLY A 54 12.78 -9.24 1.25
N LEU A 55 13.98 -9.72 0.95
CA LEU A 55 14.77 -10.54 1.87
C LEU A 55 15.21 -9.75 3.13
N TRP A 56 15.59 -8.49 3.00
CA TRP A 56 15.93 -7.63 4.16
C TRP A 56 14.71 -7.24 4.99
N ASN A 57 13.56 -7.04 4.36
CA ASN A 57 12.29 -6.85 5.07
C ASN A 57 11.93 -8.08 5.91
N ALA A 58 12.13 -9.29 5.36
CA ALA A 58 11.91 -10.54 6.08
C ALA A 58 12.85 -10.64 7.31
N MET A 59 14.15 -10.34 7.14
CA MET A 59 15.11 -10.29 8.27
C MET A 59 14.67 -9.30 9.35
N ALA A 60 14.29 -8.09 8.95
CA ALA A 60 13.81 -7.07 9.89
C ALA A 60 12.50 -7.44 10.59
N ALA A 61 11.69 -8.31 9.98
CA ALA A 61 10.47 -8.88 10.57
C ALA A 61 10.73 -10.11 11.46
N GLY A 62 11.99 -10.58 11.54
CA GLY A 62 12.40 -11.71 12.39
C GLY A 62 12.44 -13.07 11.70
N HIS A 63 12.31 -13.11 10.37
CA HIS A 63 12.54 -14.33 9.59
C HIS A 63 14.03 -14.50 9.30
N ASP A 64 14.60 -15.63 9.64
CA ASP A 64 15.99 -15.93 9.33
C ASP A 64 16.16 -16.61 7.96
N ALA A 65 17.41 -16.71 7.50
CA ALA A 65 17.73 -17.30 6.20
C ALA A 65 17.42 -18.80 6.15
N GLU A 66 17.53 -19.53 7.29
CA GLU A 66 17.22 -20.94 7.37
C GLU A 66 15.73 -21.18 7.11
N GLN A 67 14.86 -20.38 7.73
CA GLN A 67 13.41 -20.43 7.51
C GLN A 67 13.04 -20.17 6.05
N VAL A 68 13.66 -19.17 5.40
CA VAL A 68 13.39 -18.86 3.99
C VAL A 68 13.85 -20.00 3.08
N VAL A 69 15.03 -20.55 3.32
CA VAL A 69 15.55 -21.73 2.58
C VAL A 69 14.64 -22.94 2.77
N ASP A 70 14.20 -23.21 3.99
CA ASP A 70 13.30 -24.33 4.29
C ASP A 70 11.95 -24.17 3.57
N ILE A 71 11.38 -22.97 3.53
CA ILE A 71 10.14 -22.68 2.80
C ILE A 71 10.33 -22.94 1.30
N LEU A 72 11.41 -22.44 0.71
CA LEU A 72 11.69 -22.65 -0.72
C LEU A 72 11.86 -24.14 -1.04
N MET A 73 12.56 -24.89 -0.20
CA MET A 73 12.77 -26.32 -0.38
C MET A 73 11.46 -27.13 -0.15
N ARG A 74 10.68 -26.78 0.86
CA ARG A 74 9.44 -27.47 1.23
C ARG A 74 8.38 -27.41 0.15
N TYR A 75 8.19 -26.23 -0.45
CA TYR A 75 7.14 -26.02 -1.44
C TYR A 75 7.60 -26.21 -2.88
N SER A 76 8.91 -26.35 -3.12
CA SER A 76 9.43 -26.51 -4.48
C SER A 76 9.05 -27.86 -5.09
N ARG A 77 8.59 -27.83 -6.34
CA ARG A 77 8.32 -29.03 -7.15
C ARG A 77 9.60 -29.79 -7.56
N TYR A 78 10.67 -29.05 -7.76
CA TYR A 78 11.96 -29.55 -8.22
C TYR A 78 13.07 -29.18 -7.24
N PRO A 79 14.21 -29.86 -7.27
CA PRO A 79 15.36 -29.47 -6.48
C PRO A 79 15.75 -28.01 -6.74
N VAL A 80 15.87 -27.22 -5.68
CA VAL A 80 16.28 -25.81 -5.77
C VAL A 80 17.77 -25.72 -6.05
N ALA A 81 18.17 -24.84 -6.96
CA ALA A 81 19.58 -24.65 -7.29
C ALA A 81 20.39 -24.18 -6.08
N SER A 82 21.49 -24.86 -5.75
CA SER A 82 22.33 -24.52 -4.60
C SER A 82 22.88 -23.10 -4.66
N GLY A 83 23.17 -22.59 -5.87
CA GLY A 83 23.61 -21.20 -6.05
C GLY A 83 22.58 -20.19 -5.56
N LEU A 84 21.29 -20.40 -5.87
CA LEU A 84 20.22 -19.53 -5.41
C LEU A 84 20.11 -19.53 -3.87
N LEU A 85 20.19 -20.71 -3.25
CA LEU A 85 20.12 -20.81 -1.78
C LEU A 85 21.30 -20.09 -1.10
N ILE A 86 22.49 -20.16 -1.70
CA ILE A 86 23.66 -19.40 -1.23
C ILE A 86 23.41 -17.90 -1.38
N ASP A 87 22.93 -17.44 -2.54
CA ASP A 87 22.66 -16.02 -2.81
C ASP A 87 21.62 -15.44 -1.86
N VAL A 88 20.54 -16.19 -1.58
CA VAL A 88 19.51 -15.82 -0.61
C VAL A 88 20.10 -15.68 0.79
N THR A 89 20.86 -16.69 1.23
CA THR A 89 21.50 -16.69 2.56
C THR A 89 22.51 -15.55 2.69
N GLU A 90 23.33 -15.31 1.68
CA GLU A 90 24.30 -14.23 1.67
C GLU A 90 23.61 -12.86 1.71
N THR A 91 22.59 -12.65 0.86
CA THR A 91 21.83 -11.40 0.82
C THR A 91 21.17 -11.11 2.18
N MET A 92 20.50 -12.09 2.77
CA MET A 92 19.87 -11.93 4.09
C MET A 92 20.91 -11.66 5.18
N SER A 93 22.04 -12.34 5.15
CA SER A 93 23.12 -12.18 6.14
C SER A 93 23.76 -10.78 6.16
N ARG A 94 23.56 -9.97 5.12
CA ARG A 94 24.06 -8.58 5.09
C ARG A 94 23.29 -7.66 6.02
N TYR A 95 22.02 -7.93 6.30
CA TYR A 95 21.24 -7.18 7.27
C TYR A 95 21.80 -7.42 8.68
N GLY A 96 21.97 -6.34 9.45
CA GLY A 96 22.54 -6.40 10.82
C GLY A 96 24.07 -6.45 10.89
N ARG A 97 24.80 -6.59 9.74
CA ARG A 97 26.26 -6.47 9.72
C ARG A 97 26.74 -5.04 9.86
N LEU A 98 25.97 -4.08 9.38
CA LEU A 98 26.14 -2.66 9.67
C LEU A 98 25.03 -2.20 10.61
N ARG A 99 25.39 -1.49 11.67
CA ARG A 99 24.48 -0.97 12.67
C ARG A 99 24.72 0.50 12.91
N ILE A 100 23.64 1.23 13.13
CA ILE A 100 23.68 2.60 13.62
C ILE A 100 23.37 2.55 15.10
N GLU A 101 24.32 3.00 15.92
CA GLU A 101 24.22 2.94 17.37
C GLU A 101 24.52 4.31 18.00
N LYS A 102 24.12 4.49 19.26
CA LYS A 102 24.45 5.68 20.06
C LYS A 102 25.67 5.39 20.92
N HIS A 103 26.79 6.04 20.60
CA HIS A 103 28.03 5.93 21.38
C HIS A 103 28.01 6.88 22.59
N PRO A 104 28.46 6.47 23.77
CA PRO A 104 28.39 7.30 24.99
C PRO A 104 29.07 8.68 24.87
N THR A 105 30.17 8.78 24.13
CA THR A 105 30.97 10.01 24.01
C THR A 105 31.00 10.65 22.64
N HIS A 106 30.69 9.88 21.56
CA HIS A 106 30.84 10.33 20.16
C HIS A 106 29.52 10.58 19.44
N GLY A 107 28.39 10.37 20.11
CA GLY A 107 27.07 10.55 19.49
C GLY A 107 26.67 9.36 18.63
N LEU A 108 26.27 9.58 17.35
CA LEU A 108 25.91 8.50 16.45
C LEU A 108 27.14 7.90 15.77
N VAL A 109 27.15 6.58 15.73
CA VAL A 109 28.21 5.79 15.10
C VAL A 109 27.63 4.75 14.15
N LEU A 110 28.36 4.50 13.07
CA LEU A 110 28.18 3.35 12.21
C LEU A 110 29.13 2.26 12.68
N VAL A 111 28.59 1.15 13.15
CA VAL A 111 29.34 -0.01 13.64
C VAL A 111 29.23 -1.13 12.62
N SER A 112 30.34 -1.78 12.32
CA SER A 112 30.41 -2.97 11.49
C SER A 112 30.78 -4.19 12.31
N THR A 113 30.23 -5.35 11.99
CA THR A 113 30.67 -6.62 12.57
C THR A 113 32.00 -7.11 12.02
N GLU A 114 32.45 -6.51 10.91
CA GLU A 114 33.68 -6.89 10.23
C GLU A 114 34.40 -5.65 9.67
N ARG A 115 35.69 -5.52 9.95
CA ARG A 115 36.56 -4.44 9.42
C ARG A 115 36.50 -4.31 7.90
N ALA A 116 36.45 -5.43 7.19
CA ALA A 116 36.41 -5.45 5.73
C ALA A 116 35.21 -4.72 5.15
N ILE A 117 34.03 -4.91 5.77
CA ILE A 117 32.77 -4.27 5.36
C ILE A 117 32.82 -2.76 5.59
N LEU A 118 33.28 -2.30 6.76
CA LEU A 118 33.42 -0.87 7.02
C LEU A 118 34.40 -0.23 6.04
N THR A 119 35.53 -0.89 5.77
CA THR A 119 36.52 -0.41 4.80
C THR A 119 35.93 -0.31 3.38
N GLU A 120 35.13 -1.28 2.97
CA GLU A 120 34.44 -1.29 1.66
C GLU A 120 33.47 -0.09 1.54
N VAL A 121 32.56 0.07 2.50
CA VAL A 121 31.54 1.13 2.43
C VAL A 121 32.16 2.54 2.53
N LEU A 122 33.22 2.73 3.33
CA LEU A 122 33.91 4.01 3.45
C LEU A 122 34.73 4.39 2.20
N ARG A 123 35.07 3.44 1.34
CA ARG A 123 35.69 3.73 0.02
C ARG A 123 34.69 4.32 -0.97
N SER A 124 33.40 4.06 -0.80
CA SER A 124 32.37 4.61 -1.68
C SER A 124 32.25 6.12 -1.51
N LYS A 125 32.22 6.84 -2.66
CA LYS A 125 32.03 8.30 -2.69
C LYS A 125 30.71 8.73 -2.05
N SER A 126 29.66 7.91 -2.14
CA SER A 126 28.35 8.20 -1.59
C SER A 126 28.28 8.13 -0.06
N VAL A 127 29.16 7.36 0.56
CA VAL A 127 29.23 7.19 2.02
C VAL A 127 30.32 8.05 2.65
N ARG A 128 31.48 8.15 2.00
CA ARG A 128 32.67 8.84 2.53
C ARG A 128 32.39 10.29 2.96
N GLY A 129 31.53 11.00 2.25
CA GLY A 129 31.17 12.39 2.56
C GLY A 129 30.17 12.54 3.71
N LEU A 130 29.54 11.45 4.15
CA LEU A 130 28.52 11.43 5.20
C LEU A 130 29.07 10.99 6.55
N VAL A 131 30.23 10.37 6.55
CA VAL A 131 30.89 9.79 7.73
C VAL A 131 32.12 10.63 8.09
N GLY A 132 32.29 10.89 9.39
CA GLY A 132 33.44 11.61 9.92
C GLY A 132 34.60 10.69 10.28
N ASN A 133 35.20 10.93 11.46
CA ASN A 133 36.36 10.18 11.91
C ASN A 133 36.02 8.73 12.29
N GLN A 134 36.91 7.80 12.00
CA GLN A 134 36.88 6.46 12.57
C GLN A 134 37.40 6.50 14.02
N ILE A 135 36.69 5.80 14.91
CA ILE A 135 37.14 5.60 16.30
C ILE A 135 38.10 4.42 16.33
N ASP A 136 37.77 3.36 15.60
CA ASP A 136 38.53 2.13 15.48
C ASP A 136 38.28 1.46 14.11
N ASP A 137 38.77 0.23 13.91
CA ASP A 137 38.69 -0.49 12.67
C ASP A 137 37.24 -0.89 12.26
N GLU A 138 36.27 -0.88 13.19
CA GLU A 138 34.89 -1.31 13.01
C GLU A 138 33.88 -0.18 13.26
N THR A 139 34.31 0.99 13.71
CA THR A 139 33.41 2.06 14.15
C THR A 139 33.77 3.41 13.55
N ALA A 140 32.81 4.09 12.97
CA ALA A 140 32.95 5.41 12.38
C ALA A 140 31.87 6.37 12.87
N VAL A 141 32.23 7.60 13.20
CA VAL A 141 31.32 8.65 13.70
C VAL A 141 30.63 9.33 12.53
N PHE A 142 29.36 9.70 12.68
CA PHE A 142 28.67 10.55 11.71
C PHE A 142 27.72 11.53 12.41
N HIS A 143 27.41 12.61 11.71
CA HIS A 143 26.52 13.64 12.27
C HIS A 143 25.05 13.16 12.25
N PRO A 144 24.26 13.42 13.31
CA PRO A 144 22.85 12.99 13.38
C PRO A 144 21.99 13.40 12.18
N SER A 145 22.22 14.57 11.59
CA SER A 145 21.51 15.02 10.38
C SER A 145 21.76 14.15 9.13
N GLN A 146 22.84 13.36 9.13
CA GLN A 146 23.17 12.46 8.03
C GLN A 146 22.55 11.06 8.17
N ARG A 147 21.88 10.76 9.30
CA ARG A 147 21.36 9.41 9.61
C ARG A 147 20.50 8.82 8.47
N GLY A 148 19.55 9.58 7.94
CA GLY A 148 18.71 9.11 6.84
C GLY A 148 19.45 8.96 5.51
N THR A 149 20.27 9.96 5.16
CA THR A 149 21.07 9.95 3.92
C THR A 149 22.10 8.82 3.92
N LEU A 150 22.71 8.55 5.06
CA LEU A 150 23.66 7.45 5.24
C LEU A 150 22.97 6.10 5.04
N LYS A 151 21.80 5.89 5.63
CA LYS A 151 21.01 4.66 5.44
C LYS A 151 20.68 4.41 3.97
N GLN A 152 20.24 5.45 3.25
CA GLN A 152 19.97 5.34 1.80
C GLN A 152 21.24 5.01 1.00
N ALA A 153 22.35 5.64 1.31
CA ALA A 153 23.62 5.38 0.62
C ALA A 153 24.10 3.94 0.85
N LEU A 154 24.00 3.45 2.08
CA LEU A 154 24.37 2.08 2.44
C LEU A 154 23.47 1.05 1.77
N LEU A 155 22.15 1.27 1.74
CA LEU A 155 21.22 0.38 1.05
C LEU A 155 21.56 0.25 -0.43
N LYS A 156 21.84 1.38 -1.13
CA LYS A 156 22.23 1.38 -2.55
C LYS A 156 23.54 0.64 -2.82
N LEU A 157 24.40 0.51 -1.82
CA LEU A 157 25.61 -0.31 -1.89
C LEU A 157 25.35 -1.80 -1.59
N GLY A 158 24.11 -2.17 -1.27
CA GLY A 158 23.76 -3.53 -0.89
C GLY A 158 24.15 -3.89 0.55
N TRP A 159 24.39 -2.90 1.40
CA TRP A 159 24.71 -3.04 2.81
C TRP A 159 23.68 -2.28 3.67
N PRO A 160 22.47 -2.83 3.90
CA PRO A 160 21.48 -2.17 4.73
C PRO A 160 21.96 -2.06 6.17
N ALA A 161 21.81 -0.87 6.77
CA ALA A 161 22.15 -0.67 8.17
C ALA A 161 20.93 -0.89 9.07
N GLU A 162 21.08 -1.72 10.09
CA GLU A 162 20.13 -1.85 11.18
C GLU A 162 20.24 -0.64 12.11
N ASP A 163 19.15 0.01 12.41
CA ASP A 163 19.14 1.25 13.15
C ASP A 163 18.73 1.04 14.61
N LEU A 164 19.73 0.93 15.48
CA LEU A 164 19.60 0.67 16.92
C LEU A 164 19.88 1.90 17.78
N ALA A 165 20.07 3.09 17.17
CA ALA A 165 20.45 4.31 17.90
C ALA A 165 19.33 4.88 18.79
N GLY A 166 18.17 4.26 18.81
CA GLY A 166 17.02 4.70 19.58
C GLY A 166 16.33 5.95 19.02
N TYR A 167 15.32 6.40 19.74
CA TYR A 167 14.45 7.51 19.37
C TYR A 167 14.37 8.53 20.51
N VAL A 168 14.03 9.78 20.17
CA VAL A 168 13.70 10.82 21.13
C VAL A 168 12.23 10.67 21.49
N ASP A 169 11.91 10.75 22.79
CA ASP A 169 10.54 10.53 23.29
C ASP A 169 9.59 11.68 22.90
N GLY A 170 10.13 12.88 22.65
CA GLY A 170 9.34 14.07 22.37
C GLY A 170 8.68 14.66 23.62
N GLU A 171 7.81 15.65 23.41
CA GLU A 171 7.03 16.26 24.49
C GLU A 171 5.94 15.28 24.95
N HIS A 172 5.87 15.01 26.27
CA HIS A 172 4.87 14.11 26.83
C HIS A 172 3.44 14.65 26.63
N HIS A 173 2.53 13.79 26.23
CA HIS A 173 1.11 14.08 26.12
C HIS A 173 0.30 12.81 26.38
N ASP A 174 -0.58 12.84 27.37
CA ASP A 174 -1.40 11.69 27.74
C ASP A 174 -2.42 11.39 26.66
N ILE A 175 -2.39 10.17 26.16
CA ILE A 175 -3.32 9.65 25.16
C ILE A 175 -3.66 8.22 25.55
N ASP A 176 -4.91 7.99 25.97
CA ASP A 176 -5.42 6.66 26.28
C ASP A 176 -6.50 6.27 25.26
N LEU A 177 -6.60 4.97 24.98
CA LEU A 177 -7.71 4.47 24.17
C LEU A 177 -8.99 4.46 25.03
N ASP A 178 -10.06 4.94 24.45
CA ASP A 178 -11.41 4.81 25.01
C ASP A 178 -12.11 3.66 24.27
N GLU A 179 -12.17 2.50 24.90
CA GLU A 179 -12.76 1.27 24.34
C GLU A 179 -14.25 1.12 24.69
N ASP A 180 -14.94 2.20 25.08
CA ASP A 180 -16.39 2.15 25.36
C ASP A 180 -17.18 1.85 24.08
N GLY A 181 -17.92 0.73 24.12
CA GLY A 181 -18.73 0.26 22.99
C GLY A 181 -17.97 -0.34 21.80
N TRP A 182 -16.65 -0.50 21.89
CA TRP A 182 -15.84 -1.16 20.87
C TRP A 182 -14.57 -1.78 21.51
N SER A 183 -13.86 -2.62 20.77
CA SER A 183 -12.59 -3.18 21.23
C SER A 183 -11.60 -3.31 20.07
N LEU A 184 -10.31 -3.26 20.40
CA LEU A 184 -9.25 -3.54 19.44
C LEU A 184 -9.37 -4.96 18.90
N ARG A 185 -9.35 -5.08 17.58
CA ARG A 185 -9.27 -6.38 16.91
C ARG A 185 -7.90 -7.00 17.14
N PRO A 186 -7.79 -8.36 17.23
CA PRO A 186 -6.52 -9.02 17.52
C PRO A 186 -5.38 -8.58 16.60
N TYR A 187 -5.61 -8.51 15.29
CA TYR A 187 -4.61 -8.09 14.32
C TYR A 187 -4.19 -6.61 14.47
N GLN A 188 -5.10 -5.71 14.89
CA GLN A 188 -4.77 -4.30 15.14
C GLN A 188 -3.83 -4.15 16.33
N LYS A 189 -4.07 -4.94 17.38
CA LYS A 189 -3.22 -4.99 18.57
C LYS A 189 -1.82 -5.51 18.21
N VAL A 190 -1.74 -6.61 17.46
CA VAL A 190 -0.47 -7.16 16.99
C VAL A 190 0.28 -6.17 16.10
N ALA A 191 -0.42 -5.51 15.16
CA ALA A 191 0.18 -4.53 14.27
C ALA A 191 0.80 -3.33 15.02
N ALA A 192 0.06 -2.78 15.99
CA ALA A 192 0.55 -1.67 16.82
C ALA A 192 1.74 -2.10 17.69
N GLN A 193 1.69 -3.30 18.28
CA GLN A 193 2.77 -3.83 19.10
C GLN A 193 4.03 -4.10 18.27
N SER A 194 3.89 -4.72 17.09
CA SER A 194 5.05 -4.98 16.18
C SER A 194 5.74 -3.67 15.75
N PHE A 195 4.96 -2.62 15.52
CA PHE A 195 5.52 -1.29 15.28
C PHE A 195 6.25 -0.77 16.52
N TRP A 196 5.63 -0.86 17.70
CA TRP A 196 6.20 -0.32 18.95
C TRP A 196 7.53 -0.99 19.29
N ASP A 197 7.59 -2.31 19.22
CA ASP A 197 8.78 -3.12 19.51
C ASP A 197 9.91 -2.82 18.52
N GLY A 198 9.54 -2.64 17.24
CA GLY A 198 10.50 -2.29 16.19
C GLY A 198 10.90 -0.81 16.14
N GLY A 199 10.21 0.05 16.88
CA GLY A 199 10.49 1.49 17.05
C GLY A 199 10.15 2.39 15.88
N SER A 200 10.30 1.95 14.64
CA SER A 200 9.85 2.62 13.41
C SER A 200 9.60 1.59 12.31
N GLY A 201 8.71 1.90 11.39
CA GLY A 201 8.42 1.04 10.26
C GLY A 201 7.02 1.20 9.70
N VAL A 202 6.66 0.28 8.82
CA VAL A 202 5.40 0.31 8.07
C VAL A 202 4.47 -0.80 8.51
N VAL A 203 3.20 -0.46 8.68
CA VAL A 203 2.09 -1.39 8.89
C VAL A 203 1.23 -1.40 7.64
N VAL A 204 1.08 -2.58 7.04
CA VAL A 204 0.27 -2.81 5.84
C VAL A 204 -1.03 -3.48 6.25
N LEU A 205 -2.15 -2.80 6.00
CA LEU A 205 -3.50 -3.28 6.33
C LEU A 205 -4.49 -2.91 5.24
N PRO A 206 -5.48 -3.77 4.94
CA PRO A 206 -6.53 -3.46 3.98
C PRO A 206 -7.22 -2.13 4.23
N CYS A 207 -7.82 -1.56 3.18
CA CYS A 207 -8.78 -0.47 3.35
C CYS A 207 -9.96 -0.97 4.21
N GLY A 208 -10.40 -0.15 5.19
CA GLY A 208 -11.47 -0.54 6.11
C GLY A 208 -11.03 -1.42 7.30
N ALA A 209 -9.80 -1.94 7.32
CA ALA A 209 -9.28 -2.71 8.45
C ALA A 209 -8.92 -1.86 9.69
N GLY A 210 -9.13 -0.54 9.65
CA GLY A 210 -8.92 0.34 10.78
C GLY A 210 -7.47 0.79 10.97
N LYS A 211 -6.78 1.19 9.91
CA LYS A 211 -5.43 1.80 9.96
C LYS A 211 -5.36 2.96 10.96
N THR A 212 -6.39 3.82 11.00
CA THR A 212 -6.50 4.93 11.95
C THR A 212 -6.51 4.44 13.39
N VAL A 213 -7.18 3.32 13.68
CA VAL A 213 -7.21 2.70 15.01
C VAL A 213 -5.82 2.20 15.41
N VAL A 214 -5.08 1.58 14.48
CA VAL A 214 -3.68 1.18 14.73
C VAL A 214 -2.81 2.40 15.03
N GLY A 215 -3.00 3.50 14.30
CA GLY A 215 -2.32 4.77 14.57
C GLY A 215 -2.67 5.33 15.95
N ALA A 216 -3.95 5.34 16.35
CA ALA A 216 -4.40 5.75 17.68
C ALA A 216 -3.78 4.86 18.78
N THR A 217 -3.71 3.55 18.55
CA THR A 217 -3.04 2.60 19.47
C THR A 217 -1.56 2.90 19.60
N ALA A 218 -0.86 3.18 18.49
CA ALA A 218 0.54 3.58 18.52
C ALA A 218 0.75 4.89 19.29
N MET A 219 -0.19 5.85 19.19
CA MET A 219 -0.16 7.10 19.96
C MET A 219 -0.34 6.84 21.45
N SER A 220 -1.24 5.94 21.85
CA SER A 220 -1.45 5.58 23.27
C SER A 220 -0.23 4.84 23.86
N LEU A 221 0.51 4.08 23.07
CA LEU A 221 1.78 3.48 23.48
C LEU A 221 2.90 4.53 23.62
N ALA A 222 2.92 5.51 22.71
CA ALA A 222 3.96 6.54 22.68
C ALA A 222 3.77 7.64 23.73
N ARG A 223 2.53 7.99 24.10
CA ARG A 223 2.16 9.03 25.09
C ARG A 223 2.93 10.35 24.87
N CYS A 224 2.98 10.81 23.63
CA CYS A 224 3.75 11.99 23.25
C CYS A 224 3.05 12.82 22.19
N THR A 225 3.50 14.05 21.99
CA THR A 225 3.06 14.88 20.88
C THR A 225 3.24 14.15 19.55
N THR A 226 2.20 14.19 18.73
CA THR A 226 2.13 13.42 17.49
C THR A 226 1.81 14.28 16.28
N LEU A 227 2.62 14.15 15.23
CA LEU A 227 2.35 14.74 13.91
C LEU A 227 1.80 13.66 12.98
N ILE A 228 0.59 13.87 12.43
CA ILE A 228 -0.06 12.96 11.50
C ILE A 228 -0.08 13.61 10.12
N LEU A 229 0.50 12.97 9.14
CA LEU A 229 0.54 13.44 7.76
C LEU A 229 -0.44 12.63 6.91
N VAL A 230 -1.36 13.33 6.24
CA VAL A 230 -2.44 12.72 5.46
C VAL A 230 -2.49 13.27 4.04
N THR A 231 -3.18 12.58 3.15
CA THR A 231 -3.24 12.93 1.73
C THR A 231 -4.07 14.19 1.43
N ASN A 232 -5.16 14.41 2.19
CA ASN A 232 -6.10 15.51 1.93
C ASN A 232 -6.90 15.91 3.18
N THR A 233 -7.70 16.96 3.08
CA THR A 233 -8.49 17.52 4.19
C THR A 233 -9.64 16.60 4.63
N VAL A 234 -10.14 15.74 3.77
CA VAL A 234 -11.18 14.75 4.14
C VAL A 234 -10.58 13.70 5.06
N SER A 235 -9.40 13.16 4.68
CA SER A 235 -8.65 12.25 5.55
C SER A 235 -8.31 12.91 6.89
N ALA A 236 -7.96 14.21 6.89
CA ALA A 236 -7.69 14.93 8.14
C ALA A 236 -8.91 14.98 9.07
N ARG A 237 -10.11 15.22 8.53
CA ARG A 237 -11.35 15.19 9.32
C ARG A 237 -11.66 13.80 9.85
N GLN A 238 -11.54 12.78 9.01
CA GLN A 238 -11.76 11.39 9.43
C GLN A 238 -10.82 10.98 10.57
N TRP A 239 -9.54 11.35 10.47
CA TRP A 239 -8.59 11.12 11.55
C TRP A 239 -9.02 11.83 12.84
N LYS A 240 -9.40 13.11 12.76
CA LYS A 240 -9.86 13.88 13.91
C LYS A 240 -11.11 13.26 14.55
N GLU A 241 -12.10 12.91 13.76
CA GLU A 241 -13.35 12.27 14.24
C GLU A 241 -13.07 10.93 14.90
N GLU A 242 -12.23 10.08 14.32
CA GLU A 242 -11.86 8.78 14.90
C GLU A 242 -11.05 8.95 16.19
N LEU A 243 -10.10 9.88 16.25
CA LEU A 243 -9.33 10.14 17.47
C LEU A 243 -10.22 10.63 18.61
N VAL A 244 -11.10 11.60 18.37
CA VAL A 244 -12.06 12.10 19.39
C VAL A 244 -12.99 11.00 19.89
N ARG A 245 -13.40 10.09 19.00
CA ARG A 245 -14.32 9.01 19.34
C ARG A 245 -13.67 7.85 20.10
N ARG A 246 -12.37 7.62 19.91
CA ARG A 246 -11.69 6.40 20.35
C ARG A 246 -10.55 6.62 21.33
N THR A 247 -10.28 7.86 21.68
CA THR A 247 -9.21 8.20 22.62
C THR A 247 -9.68 9.24 23.62
N SER A 248 -8.89 9.45 24.67
CA SER A 248 -9.09 10.48 25.69
C SER A 248 -8.89 11.91 25.18
N LEU A 249 -8.49 12.11 23.92
CA LEU A 249 -8.19 13.43 23.34
C LEU A 249 -9.44 14.30 23.22
N ALA A 250 -9.37 15.53 23.76
CA ALA A 250 -10.37 16.54 23.49
C ALA A 250 -10.23 17.11 22.07
N PRO A 251 -11.32 17.62 21.46
CA PRO A 251 -11.25 18.26 20.13
C PRO A 251 -10.22 19.38 20.01
N ASP A 252 -9.91 20.08 21.12
CA ASP A 252 -8.93 21.16 21.19
C ASP A 252 -7.46 20.69 21.27
N ASP A 253 -7.21 19.44 21.63
CA ASP A 253 -5.87 18.82 21.59
C ASP A 253 -5.45 18.51 20.17
N ILE A 254 -6.40 18.47 19.22
CA ILE A 254 -6.20 18.05 17.84
C ILE A 254 -6.28 19.27 16.90
N GLY A 255 -5.12 19.69 16.37
CA GLY A 255 -4.98 20.76 15.41
C GLY A 255 -5.08 20.26 13.95
N GLU A 256 -5.71 21.05 13.09
CA GLU A 256 -5.68 20.84 11.64
C GLU A 256 -4.72 21.84 10.97
N TYR A 257 -3.77 21.31 10.20
CA TYR A 257 -2.80 22.09 9.44
C TYR A 257 -2.95 21.80 7.94
N SER A 258 -3.73 22.67 7.27
CA SER A 258 -4.13 22.52 5.86
C SER A 258 -4.02 23.85 5.10
N GLY A 259 -4.50 23.92 3.87
CA GLY A 259 -4.53 25.15 3.08
C GLY A 259 -5.27 26.30 3.79
N SER A 260 -6.38 25.99 4.49
CA SER A 260 -7.27 26.96 5.13
C SER A 260 -7.04 27.13 6.64
N ARG A 261 -6.41 26.16 7.32
CA ARG A 261 -6.18 26.16 8.77
C ARG A 261 -4.70 25.93 9.07
N LYS A 262 -4.20 26.57 10.12
CA LYS A 262 -2.79 26.51 10.55
C LYS A 262 -2.66 26.30 12.06
N GLN A 263 -3.38 25.31 12.58
CA GLN A 263 -3.39 25.03 14.01
C GLN A 263 -2.29 24.01 14.34
N VAL A 264 -1.38 24.38 15.24
CA VAL A 264 -0.38 23.48 15.83
C VAL A 264 -0.82 23.16 17.25
N ARG A 265 -1.07 21.89 17.54
CA ARG A 265 -1.56 21.35 18.80
C ARG A 265 -0.73 20.13 19.21
N PRO A 266 -0.87 19.57 20.43
CA PRO A 266 -0.16 18.35 20.83
C PRO A 266 -0.32 17.19 19.84
N VAL A 267 -1.51 17.03 19.26
CA VAL A 267 -1.75 16.19 18.09
C VAL A 267 -2.07 17.09 16.91
N THR A 268 -1.27 17.05 15.86
CA THR A 268 -1.47 17.91 14.68
C THR A 268 -1.60 17.05 13.43
N ILE A 269 -2.70 17.26 12.69
CA ILE A 269 -2.97 16.56 11.43
C ILE A 269 -2.71 17.51 10.28
N ALA A 270 -1.71 17.21 9.46
CA ALA A 270 -1.31 18.05 8.33
C ALA A 270 -1.46 17.32 6.99
N THR A 271 -1.84 18.07 5.94
CA THR A 271 -1.94 17.47 4.60
C THR A 271 -0.59 17.49 3.88
N TYR A 272 -0.24 16.45 3.12
CA TYR A 272 0.96 16.44 2.26
C TYR A 272 1.01 17.65 1.35
N GLN A 273 -0.14 18.06 0.80
CA GLN A 273 -0.24 19.19 -0.11
C GLN A 273 0.23 20.50 0.54
N VAL A 274 -0.15 20.79 1.79
CA VAL A 274 0.28 22.02 2.46
C VAL A 274 1.78 22.02 2.72
N ILE A 275 2.32 20.88 3.15
CA ILE A 275 3.76 20.72 3.44
C ILE A 275 4.59 20.92 2.16
N THR A 276 4.11 20.43 1.01
CA THR A 276 4.82 20.53 -0.28
C THR A 276 4.60 21.84 -1.02
N THR A 277 3.74 22.73 -0.52
CA THR A 277 3.49 24.03 -1.14
C THR A 277 4.77 24.87 -1.19
N LYS A 278 5.11 25.36 -2.39
CA LYS A 278 6.24 26.26 -2.61
C LYS A 278 5.78 27.72 -2.65
N ARG A 279 6.53 28.58 -1.96
CA ARG A 279 6.42 30.05 -2.10
C ARG A 279 7.81 30.60 -2.31
N HIS A 280 8.02 31.31 -3.40
CA HIS A 280 9.33 31.89 -3.77
C HIS A 280 10.49 30.84 -3.75
N GLY A 281 10.21 29.61 -4.19
CA GLY A 281 11.21 28.55 -4.25
C GLY A 281 11.45 27.78 -2.93
N VAL A 282 10.87 28.25 -1.82
CA VAL A 282 11.01 27.65 -0.49
C VAL A 282 9.71 26.94 -0.11
N HIS A 283 9.82 25.94 0.77
CA HIS A 283 8.68 25.25 1.38
C HIS A 283 8.45 25.81 2.80
N PRO A 284 7.65 26.87 2.99
CA PRO A 284 7.54 27.58 4.27
C PRO A 284 6.88 26.73 5.37
N HIS A 285 6.11 25.71 4.99
CA HIS A 285 5.39 24.87 5.94
C HIS A 285 6.23 23.70 6.48
N LEU A 286 7.49 23.60 6.06
CA LEU A 286 8.42 22.62 6.61
C LEU A 286 8.78 22.91 8.06
N GLU A 287 8.71 24.18 8.48
CA GLU A 287 8.86 24.60 9.88
C GLU A 287 7.90 23.87 10.85
N LEU A 288 6.79 23.30 10.35
CA LEU A 288 5.87 22.49 11.17
C LEU A 288 6.60 21.31 11.86
N PHE A 289 7.61 20.75 11.21
CA PHE A 289 8.37 19.62 11.80
C PHE A 289 9.20 20.02 13.01
N GLU A 290 9.51 21.30 13.14
CA GLU A 290 10.27 21.89 14.27
C GLU A 290 9.35 22.66 15.24
N ALA A 291 8.05 22.85 14.87
CA ALA A 291 7.12 23.66 15.66
C ALA A 291 6.83 23.09 17.05
N ARG A 292 7.08 21.81 17.26
CA ARG A 292 7.03 21.12 18.57
C ARG A 292 8.08 20.01 18.61
N ASP A 293 8.36 19.53 19.80
CA ASP A 293 9.19 18.35 20.00
C ASP A 293 8.38 17.07 19.78
N TRP A 294 8.10 16.75 18.51
CA TRP A 294 7.30 15.59 18.12
C TRP A 294 8.00 14.29 18.54
N GLY A 295 7.33 13.43 19.30
CA GLY A 295 7.84 12.08 19.62
C GLY A 295 7.46 11.03 18.59
N LEU A 296 6.29 11.20 17.95
CA LEU A 296 5.76 10.28 16.93
C LEU A 296 5.35 11.04 15.67
N VAL A 297 5.73 10.52 14.50
CA VAL A 297 5.24 10.99 13.19
C VAL A 297 4.52 9.83 12.50
N ILE A 298 3.26 10.02 12.15
CA ILE A 298 2.44 9.04 11.43
C ILE A 298 2.27 9.51 9.99
N TYR A 299 2.54 8.63 9.04
CA TYR A 299 2.39 8.84 7.61
C TYR A 299 1.22 7.99 7.11
N ASP A 300 0.06 8.59 6.92
CA ASP A 300 -1.08 7.88 6.33
C ASP A 300 -0.93 7.79 4.82
N GLU A 301 -1.23 6.61 4.26
CA GLU A 301 -0.95 6.26 2.86
C GLU A 301 0.51 6.57 2.46
N VAL A 302 1.46 6.01 3.22
CA VAL A 302 2.91 6.30 3.13
C VAL A 302 3.49 6.10 1.73
N HIS A 303 2.88 5.24 0.91
CA HIS A 303 3.25 5.04 -0.49
C HIS A 303 3.06 6.30 -1.37
N LEU A 304 2.19 7.23 -0.96
CA LEU A 304 1.95 8.51 -1.66
C LEU A 304 2.85 9.64 -1.16
N LEU A 305 3.84 9.34 -0.32
CA LEU A 305 4.71 10.34 0.28
C LEU A 305 5.45 11.15 -0.79
N PRO A 306 5.25 12.48 -0.89
CA PRO A 306 5.90 13.29 -1.91
C PRO A 306 7.42 13.42 -1.70
N ALA A 307 8.20 13.49 -2.76
CA ALA A 307 9.66 13.60 -2.72
C ALA A 307 10.21 14.71 -1.79
N PRO A 308 9.62 15.91 -1.65
CA PRO A 308 10.06 16.89 -0.67
C PRO A 308 9.90 16.42 0.77
N VAL A 309 8.83 15.65 1.08
CA VAL A 309 8.59 15.10 2.43
C VAL A 309 9.58 13.98 2.71
N PHE A 310 9.96 13.17 1.73
CA PHE A 310 11.03 12.17 1.91
C PHE A 310 12.34 12.79 2.39
N ARG A 311 12.77 13.89 1.78
CA ARG A 311 14.00 14.57 2.21
C ARG A 311 13.97 15.00 3.66
N MET A 312 12.83 15.47 4.13
CA MET A 312 12.65 15.86 5.52
C MET A 312 12.54 14.70 6.47
N THR A 313 11.94 13.60 6.03
CA THR A 313 11.90 12.36 6.81
C THR A 313 13.33 11.88 7.11
N ALA A 314 14.30 12.19 6.24
CA ALA A 314 15.70 11.92 6.53
C ALA A 314 16.22 12.69 7.77
N ASP A 315 15.74 13.92 7.98
CA ASP A 315 16.12 14.75 9.14
C ASP A 315 15.38 14.33 10.42
N LEU A 316 14.21 13.70 10.27
CA LEU A 316 13.39 13.21 11.39
C LEU A 316 13.77 11.81 11.88
N GLN A 317 14.95 11.31 11.57
CA GLN A 317 15.37 9.93 11.92
C GLN A 317 15.46 9.68 13.44
N ALA A 318 15.58 10.73 14.24
CA ALA A 318 15.54 10.62 15.70
C ALA A 318 14.13 10.43 16.28
N ARG A 319 13.07 10.59 15.48
CA ARG A 319 11.66 10.43 15.88
C ARG A 319 11.15 9.04 15.52
N ARG A 320 10.17 8.52 16.28
CA ARG A 320 9.43 7.32 15.86
C ARG A 320 8.60 7.64 14.63
N ARG A 321 8.63 6.77 13.64
CA ARG A 321 7.94 6.96 12.35
C ARG A 321 7.10 5.74 12.02
N LEU A 322 5.77 5.95 11.96
CA LEU A 322 4.80 4.94 11.58
C LEU A 322 4.26 5.23 10.18
N GLY A 323 4.55 4.38 9.22
CA GLY A 323 3.89 4.37 7.93
C GLY A 323 2.65 3.48 7.96
N LEU A 324 1.51 4.00 7.54
CA LEU A 324 0.28 3.24 7.36
C LEU A 324 -0.06 3.19 5.88
N THR A 325 -0.39 2.01 5.36
CA THR A 325 -0.77 1.86 3.96
C THR A 325 -1.62 0.62 3.74
N ALA A 326 -2.37 0.59 2.65
CA ALA A 326 -2.99 -0.65 2.16
C ALA A 326 -2.04 -1.43 1.24
N THR A 327 -1.07 -0.74 0.65
CA THR A 327 -0.08 -1.33 -0.26
C THR A 327 1.28 -0.68 -0.02
N LEU A 328 2.35 -1.45 0.04
CA LEU A 328 3.71 -0.90 0.17
C LEU A 328 4.35 -0.61 -1.21
N VAL A 329 3.67 -0.97 -2.29
CA VAL A 329 4.18 -0.76 -3.65
C VAL A 329 4.05 0.70 -4.04
N ARG A 330 5.13 1.30 -4.52
CA ARG A 330 5.16 2.65 -5.09
C ARG A 330 5.19 2.56 -6.62
N GLU A 331 4.41 3.40 -7.28
CA GLU A 331 4.36 3.45 -8.74
C GLU A 331 5.63 4.05 -9.36
N ASP A 332 6.42 4.78 -8.56
CA ASP A 332 7.69 5.38 -8.96
C ASP A 332 8.92 4.49 -8.69
N GLY A 333 8.74 3.29 -8.13
CA GLY A 333 9.81 2.34 -7.85
C GLY A 333 10.75 2.75 -6.72
N HIS A 334 10.31 3.66 -5.83
CA HIS A 334 11.10 4.16 -4.69
C HIS A 334 10.71 3.52 -3.34
N GLU A 335 10.41 2.22 -3.33
CA GLU A 335 10.13 1.45 -2.11
C GLU A 335 11.33 1.46 -1.15
N ASP A 336 12.54 1.48 -1.68
CA ASP A 336 13.80 1.58 -0.93
C ASP A 336 13.84 2.81 -0.01
N ASP A 337 13.27 3.92 -0.45
CA ASP A 337 13.20 5.14 0.34
C ASP A 337 12.27 4.98 1.55
N VAL A 338 11.16 4.25 1.40
CA VAL A 338 10.25 3.96 2.52
C VAL A 338 10.96 3.08 3.54
N PHE A 339 11.65 2.03 3.09
CA PHE A 339 12.40 1.14 3.96
C PHE A 339 13.47 1.89 4.79
N THR A 340 14.23 2.77 4.14
CA THR A 340 15.35 3.46 4.81
C THR A 340 14.91 4.63 5.69
N LEU A 341 13.91 5.39 5.27
CA LEU A 341 13.53 6.65 5.92
C LEU A 341 12.39 6.50 6.92
N ILE A 342 11.43 5.64 6.65
CA ILE A 342 10.34 5.31 7.57
C ILE A 342 10.74 4.11 8.42
N GLY A 343 11.15 3.04 7.79
CA GLY A 343 11.58 1.80 8.40
C GLY A 343 11.05 0.58 7.65
N PRO A 344 11.46 -0.63 8.06
CA PRO A 344 11.02 -1.86 7.44
C PRO A 344 9.53 -2.12 7.65
N LYS A 345 8.98 -3.04 6.87
CA LYS A 345 7.63 -3.56 7.05
C LYS A 345 7.58 -4.34 8.39
N ARG A 346 6.84 -3.83 9.36
CA ARG A 346 6.71 -4.42 10.70
C ARG A 346 5.54 -5.37 10.81
N TYR A 347 4.49 -5.11 10.02
CA TYR A 347 3.30 -5.94 10.01
C TYR A 347 2.63 -5.88 8.64
N ASP A 348 2.17 -7.02 8.18
CA ASP A 348 1.41 -7.18 6.95
C ASP A 348 0.31 -8.22 7.19
N ALA A 349 -0.93 -7.83 7.00
CA ALA A 349 -2.05 -8.76 7.10
C ALA A 349 -2.69 -8.94 5.72
N PRO A 350 -2.55 -10.11 5.09
CA PRO A 350 -3.23 -10.41 3.84
C PRO A 350 -4.75 -10.23 3.98
N TRP A 351 -5.36 -9.64 2.96
CA TRP A 351 -6.79 -9.33 2.99
C TRP A 351 -7.65 -10.57 3.22
N LYS A 352 -7.27 -11.70 2.63
CA LYS A 352 -7.96 -12.98 2.79
C LYS A 352 -7.98 -13.49 4.24
N GLU A 353 -6.96 -13.24 5.03
CA GLU A 353 -6.95 -13.59 6.45
C GLU A 353 -7.94 -12.74 7.24
N ILE A 354 -8.00 -11.44 6.96
CA ILE A 354 -8.94 -10.51 7.59
C ILE A 354 -10.38 -10.81 7.14
N GLU A 355 -10.56 -11.20 5.88
CA GLU A 355 -11.82 -11.69 5.33
C GLU A 355 -12.28 -12.98 6.05
N ALA A 356 -11.40 -13.96 6.20
CA ALA A 356 -11.69 -15.21 6.89
C ALA A 356 -12.10 -15.01 8.36
N GLN A 357 -11.64 -13.93 8.99
CA GLN A 357 -12.03 -13.52 10.33
C GLN A 357 -13.35 -12.72 10.35
N GLY A 358 -13.97 -12.46 9.21
CA GLY A 358 -15.24 -11.71 9.09
C GLY A 358 -15.12 -10.19 9.27
N TRP A 359 -13.90 -9.64 9.23
CA TRP A 359 -13.67 -8.21 9.40
C TRP A 359 -13.79 -7.38 8.12
N ILE A 360 -13.69 -8.00 6.97
CA ILE A 360 -14.02 -7.44 5.65
C ILE A 360 -14.92 -8.41 4.90
N ALA A 361 -15.73 -7.90 3.99
CA ALA A 361 -16.62 -8.74 3.19
C ALA A 361 -15.82 -9.57 2.17
N PRO A 362 -16.23 -10.81 1.90
CA PRO A 362 -15.67 -11.57 0.78
C PRO A 362 -15.94 -10.88 -0.56
N ALA A 363 -15.00 -10.98 -1.50
CA ALA A 363 -15.15 -10.43 -2.83
C ALA A 363 -14.98 -11.48 -3.93
N ASP A 364 -15.89 -11.43 -4.91
CA ASP A 364 -15.79 -12.14 -6.20
C ASP A 364 -15.29 -11.15 -7.25
N CYS A 365 -14.06 -11.36 -7.74
CA CYS A 365 -13.43 -10.51 -8.73
C CYS A 365 -13.50 -11.16 -10.11
N VAL A 366 -14.10 -10.48 -11.08
CA VAL A 366 -14.33 -10.99 -12.44
C VAL A 366 -13.72 -10.03 -13.46
N GLU A 367 -12.85 -10.54 -14.32
CA GLU A 367 -12.41 -9.84 -15.52
C GLU A 367 -13.31 -10.22 -16.70
N VAL A 368 -14.04 -9.26 -17.24
CA VAL A 368 -14.89 -9.45 -18.41
C VAL A 368 -14.13 -8.98 -19.65
N ARG A 369 -13.69 -9.93 -20.47
CA ARG A 369 -12.95 -9.66 -21.70
C ARG A 369 -13.88 -9.38 -22.86
N VAL A 370 -13.67 -8.23 -23.49
CA VAL A 370 -14.43 -7.79 -24.67
C VAL A 370 -13.63 -8.06 -25.92
N SER A 371 -14.17 -8.84 -26.85
CA SER A 371 -13.58 -9.08 -28.17
C SER A 371 -13.83 -7.88 -29.08
N LEU A 372 -12.78 -7.36 -29.72
CA LEU A 372 -12.86 -6.24 -30.64
C LEU A 372 -13.16 -6.71 -32.07
N SER A 373 -13.83 -5.87 -32.85
CA SER A 373 -13.87 -6.03 -34.29
C SER A 373 -12.44 -5.92 -34.87
N GLU A 374 -12.24 -6.49 -36.06
CA GLU A 374 -10.90 -6.40 -36.72
C GLU A 374 -10.52 -4.93 -37.00
N SER A 375 -11.49 -4.10 -37.35
CA SER A 375 -11.29 -2.65 -37.57
C SER A 375 -10.88 -1.93 -36.29
N ASP A 376 -11.55 -2.19 -35.15
CA ASP A 376 -11.22 -1.55 -33.87
C ASP A 376 -9.86 -2.01 -33.36
N ARG A 377 -9.54 -3.29 -33.50
CA ARG A 377 -8.23 -3.83 -33.13
C ARG A 377 -7.10 -3.19 -33.93
N MET A 378 -7.31 -3.06 -35.26
CA MET A 378 -6.33 -2.39 -36.13
C MET A 378 -6.18 -0.90 -35.76
N ALA A 379 -7.30 -0.20 -35.53
CA ALA A 379 -7.28 1.19 -35.11
C ALA A 379 -6.54 1.39 -33.78
N CYS A 380 -6.79 0.55 -32.78
CA CYS A 380 -6.08 0.57 -31.50
C CYS A 380 -4.58 0.28 -31.66
N ALA A 381 -4.21 -0.68 -32.51
CA ALA A 381 -2.81 -1.03 -32.75
C ALA A 381 -2.00 0.09 -33.44
N MET A 382 -2.65 0.81 -34.37
CA MET A 382 -2.04 1.91 -35.15
C MET A 382 -2.08 3.26 -34.42
N ALA A 383 -2.84 3.40 -33.34
CA ALA A 383 -2.95 4.64 -32.59
C ALA A 383 -1.61 5.03 -31.94
N GLU A 384 -1.38 6.33 -31.82
CA GLU A 384 -0.23 6.88 -31.06
C GLU A 384 -0.28 6.42 -29.60
N PRO A 385 0.89 6.21 -28.95
CA PRO A 385 0.96 5.66 -27.59
C PRO A 385 0.07 6.41 -26.58
N ASP A 386 0.00 7.74 -26.69
CA ASP A 386 -0.75 8.61 -25.75
C ASP A 386 -2.26 8.42 -25.83
N VAL A 387 -2.78 8.04 -27.01
CA VAL A 387 -4.23 7.87 -27.26
C VAL A 387 -4.65 6.41 -27.29
N ARG A 388 -3.71 5.49 -27.45
CA ARG A 388 -3.96 4.05 -27.62
C ARG A 388 -4.80 3.47 -26.48
N TYR A 389 -4.44 3.77 -25.24
CA TYR A 389 -5.19 3.30 -24.08
C TYR A 389 -6.60 3.89 -24.02
N ARG A 390 -6.74 5.22 -24.28
CA ARG A 390 -8.06 5.84 -24.32
C ARG A 390 -8.96 5.17 -25.33
N MET A 391 -8.46 4.92 -26.55
CA MET A 391 -9.24 4.22 -27.59
C MET A 391 -9.70 2.85 -27.11
N ALA A 392 -8.80 2.03 -26.59
CA ALA A 392 -9.13 0.70 -26.08
C ALA A 392 -10.12 0.75 -24.90
N ALA A 393 -9.99 1.75 -24.02
CA ALA A 393 -10.80 1.89 -22.81
C ALA A 393 -12.20 2.43 -23.07
N THR A 394 -12.41 3.24 -24.14
CA THR A 394 -13.68 3.92 -24.43
C THR A 394 -14.46 3.31 -25.59
N LEU A 395 -14.17 2.08 -25.98
CA LEU A 395 -14.89 1.39 -27.05
C LEU A 395 -16.40 1.23 -26.71
N PRO A 396 -17.33 1.52 -27.64
CA PRO A 396 -18.78 1.43 -27.40
C PRO A 396 -19.25 0.06 -26.93
N ILE A 397 -18.57 -1.01 -27.34
CA ILE A 397 -18.87 -2.37 -26.91
C ILE A 397 -18.70 -2.54 -25.38
N LYS A 398 -17.80 -1.81 -24.74
CA LYS A 398 -17.64 -1.83 -23.27
C LYS A 398 -18.87 -1.23 -22.58
N ASN A 399 -19.43 -0.15 -23.13
CA ASN A 399 -20.67 0.46 -22.62
C ASN A 399 -21.84 -0.54 -22.66
N LYS A 400 -21.93 -1.36 -23.72
CA LYS A 400 -22.92 -2.43 -23.80
C LYS A 400 -22.74 -3.43 -22.67
N VAL A 401 -21.53 -3.93 -22.45
CA VAL A 401 -21.23 -4.88 -21.37
C VAL A 401 -21.56 -4.29 -19.99
N VAL A 402 -21.27 -3.01 -19.76
CA VAL A 402 -21.65 -2.33 -18.51
C VAL A 402 -23.16 -2.32 -18.31
N ARG A 403 -23.95 -2.04 -19.36
CA ARG A 403 -25.41 -2.08 -19.27
C ARG A 403 -25.92 -3.48 -18.95
N ASP A 404 -25.37 -4.50 -19.61
CA ASP A 404 -25.76 -5.90 -19.38
C ASP A 404 -25.46 -6.33 -17.93
N LEU A 405 -24.31 -5.90 -17.37
CA LEU A 405 -23.96 -6.13 -15.98
C LEU A 405 -24.86 -5.36 -15.00
N VAL A 406 -25.16 -4.08 -15.27
CA VAL A 406 -26.09 -3.28 -14.45
C VAL A 406 -27.48 -3.90 -14.42
N GLU A 407 -27.99 -4.34 -15.56
CA GLU A 407 -29.30 -5.00 -15.65
C GLU A 407 -29.34 -6.30 -14.84
N ARG A 408 -28.26 -7.09 -14.89
CA ARG A 408 -28.13 -8.32 -14.10
C ARG A 408 -28.15 -8.07 -12.59
N HIS A 409 -27.64 -6.94 -12.14
CA HIS A 409 -27.58 -6.54 -10.73
C HIS A 409 -28.64 -5.49 -10.35
N ARG A 410 -29.74 -5.45 -11.10
CA ARG A 410 -30.83 -4.51 -10.82
C ARG A 410 -31.34 -4.62 -9.38
N GLY A 411 -31.43 -3.49 -8.70
CA GLY A 411 -31.85 -3.41 -7.30
C GLY A 411 -30.76 -3.69 -6.27
N GLN A 412 -29.52 -3.95 -6.71
CA GLN A 412 -28.35 -4.01 -5.83
C GLN A 412 -27.57 -2.69 -5.90
N PRO A 413 -27.10 -2.13 -4.75
CA PRO A 413 -26.28 -0.92 -4.76
C PRO A 413 -25.03 -1.10 -5.64
N THR A 414 -25.04 -0.45 -6.81
CA THR A 414 -24.04 -0.63 -7.86
C THR A 414 -23.30 0.66 -8.16
N LEU A 415 -21.96 0.58 -8.23
CA LEU A 415 -21.09 1.66 -8.70
C LEU A 415 -20.51 1.34 -10.07
N VAL A 416 -20.66 2.25 -11.04
CA VAL A 416 -19.93 2.21 -12.31
C VAL A 416 -18.77 3.19 -12.23
N ILE A 417 -17.55 2.70 -12.45
CA ILE A 417 -16.32 3.47 -12.20
C ILE A 417 -15.52 3.57 -13.50
N GLY A 418 -15.05 4.77 -13.84
CA GLY A 418 -14.21 4.95 -15.02
C GLY A 418 -13.29 6.16 -14.94
N GLN A 419 -12.38 6.24 -15.92
CA GLN A 419 -11.40 7.31 -16.03
C GLN A 419 -11.87 8.45 -16.94
N TYR A 420 -12.56 8.12 -18.02
CA TYR A 420 -12.92 9.06 -19.08
C TYR A 420 -14.32 9.63 -18.87
N VAL A 421 -14.40 10.93 -18.62
CA VAL A 421 -15.65 11.61 -18.23
C VAL A 421 -16.69 11.56 -19.34
N ASP A 422 -16.29 11.72 -20.60
CA ASP A 422 -17.15 11.60 -21.78
C ASP A 422 -17.87 10.23 -21.85
N GLN A 423 -17.12 9.14 -21.67
CA GLN A 423 -17.69 7.78 -21.61
C GLN A 423 -18.68 7.63 -20.44
N LEU A 424 -18.34 8.19 -19.29
CA LEU A 424 -19.17 8.09 -18.09
C LEU A 424 -20.45 8.92 -18.19
N GLU A 425 -20.40 10.10 -18.82
CA GLU A 425 -21.57 10.93 -19.10
C GLU A 425 -22.55 10.22 -20.07
N GLU A 426 -22.02 9.58 -21.11
CA GLU A 426 -22.80 8.74 -22.01
C GLU A 426 -23.48 7.58 -21.26
N LEU A 427 -22.73 6.82 -20.46
CA LEU A 427 -23.25 5.73 -19.64
C LEU A 427 -24.32 6.20 -18.65
N ALA A 428 -24.09 7.31 -17.95
CA ALA A 428 -25.03 7.85 -16.98
C ALA A 428 -26.35 8.28 -17.65
N ALA A 429 -26.25 8.89 -18.84
CA ALA A 429 -27.43 9.27 -19.63
C ALA A 429 -28.24 8.05 -20.10
N GLU A 430 -27.57 7.00 -20.61
CA GLU A 430 -28.21 5.76 -21.05
C GLU A 430 -28.84 5.00 -19.88
N LEU A 431 -28.15 4.92 -18.75
CA LEU A 431 -28.60 4.23 -17.54
C LEU A 431 -29.59 5.06 -16.71
N LYS A 432 -29.77 6.33 -17.05
CA LYS A 432 -30.64 7.30 -16.34
C LYS A 432 -30.34 7.40 -14.85
N CYS A 433 -29.06 7.47 -14.50
CA CYS A 433 -28.59 7.53 -13.13
C CYS A 433 -27.70 8.76 -12.88
N PRO A 434 -27.51 9.18 -11.63
CA PRO A 434 -26.61 10.26 -11.29
C PRO A 434 -25.14 9.95 -11.65
N ILE A 435 -24.38 11.03 -11.93
CA ILE A 435 -22.94 10.98 -12.15
C ILE A 435 -22.20 11.94 -11.22
N ILE A 436 -21.07 11.51 -10.69
CA ILE A 436 -20.14 12.36 -9.93
C ILE A 436 -18.81 12.44 -10.69
N THR A 437 -18.44 13.67 -11.03
CA THR A 437 -17.16 14.01 -11.70
C THR A 437 -16.38 15.05 -10.91
N GLY A 438 -15.22 15.46 -11.42
CA GLY A 438 -14.43 16.55 -10.85
C GLY A 438 -15.16 17.90 -10.82
N SER A 439 -16.12 18.13 -11.72
CA SER A 439 -16.94 19.33 -11.79
C SER A 439 -18.14 19.35 -10.82
N THR A 440 -18.49 18.20 -10.22
CA THR A 440 -19.60 18.11 -9.26
C THR A 440 -19.26 18.86 -7.98
N THR A 441 -20.09 19.83 -7.59
CA THR A 441 -19.89 20.64 -6.40
C THR A 441 -19.89 19.77 -5.12
N PRO A 442 -19.15 20.17 -4.07
CA PRO A 442 -19.10 19.39 -2.80
C PRO A 442 -20.47 19.13 -2.20
N THR A 443 -21.37 20.12 -2.22
CA THR A 443 -22.74 19.98 -1.69
C THR A 443 -23.53 18.94 -2.48
N ARG A 444 -23.56 19.07 -3.82
CA ARG A 444 -24.29 18.12 -4.67
C ARG A 444 -23.75 16.71 -4.57
N ARG A 445 -22.45 16.58 -4.40
CA ARG A 445 -21.78 15.28 -4.18
C ARG A 445 -22.23 14.63 -2.87
N GLN A 446 -22.32 15.39 -1.79
CA GLN A 446 -22.81 14.88 -0.50
C GLN A 446 -24.27 14.45 -0.59
N GLU A 447 -25.14 15.21 -1.25
CA GLU A 447 -26.53 14.83 -1.49
C GLU A 447 -26.64 13.48 -2.22
N ILE A 448 -25.95 13.33 -3.36
CA ILE A 448 -25.98 12.09 -4.14
C ILE A 448 -25.48 10.90 -3.31
N TYR A 449 -24.41 11.08 -2.53
CA TYR A 449 -23.92 10.02 -1.66
C TYR A 449 -24.89 9.67 -0.52
N GLN A 450 -25.61 10.66 -0.01
CA GLN A 450 -26.64 10.42 1.00
C GLN A 450 -27.80 9.62 0.39
N ASP A 451 -28.30 10.04 -0.76
CA ASP A 451 -29.37 9.34 -1.50
C ASP A 451 -28.99 7.87 -1.80
N PHE A 452 -27.72 7.63 -2.16
CA PHE A 452 -27.23 6.27 -2.39
C PHE A 452 -27.12 5.45 -1.08
N ARG A 453 -26.66 6.05 0.02
CA ARG A 453 -26.60 5.37 1.34
C ARG A 453 -27.97 5.02 1.89
N GLU A 454 -28.97 5.86 1.64
CA GLU A 454 -30.35 5.69 2.08
C GLU A 454 -31.16 4.79 1.13
N GLY A 455 -30.54 4.33 0.03
CA GLY A 455 -31.22 3.47 -0.96
C GLY A 455 -32.26 4.19 -1.81
N GLN A 456 -32.21 5.54 -1.89
CA GLN A 456 -33.06 6.32 -2.79
C GLN A 456 -32.61 6.15 -4.24
N ILE A 457 -31.34 5.86 -4.45
CA ILE A 457 -30.73 5.47 -5.71
C ILE A 457 -29.89 4.21 -5.49
N ASP A 458 -29.99 3.25 -6.38
CA ASP A 458 -29.25 1.98 -6.35
C ASP A 458 -28.11 1.92 -7.38
N LEU A 459 -27.99 2.92 -8.25
CA LEU A 459 -26.98 3.00 -9.29
C LEU A 459 -26.34 4.38 -9.33
N LEU A 460 -24.99 4.41 -9.33
CA LEU A 460 -24.22 5.64 -9.35
C LEU A 460 -23.00 5.50 -10.26
N VAL A 461 -22.81 6.45 -11.18
CA VAL A 461 -21.61 6.55 -12.03
C VAL A 461 -20.61 7.52 -11.39
N VAL A 462 -19.34 7.11 -11.29
CA VAL A 462 -18.30 7.93 -10.64
C VAL A 462 -17.02 7.98 -11.48
N SER A 463 -16.47 9.19 -11.61
CA SER A 463 -15.16 9.37 -12.24
C SER A 463 -14.01 9.14 -11.25
N LYS A 464 -12.79 8.94 -11.78
CA LYS A 464 -11.54 8.80 -11.01
C LYS A 464 -11.38 9.87 -9.91
N VAL A 465 -11.69 11.13 -10.21
CA VAL A 465 -11.52 12.25 -9.27
C VAL A 465 -12.39 12.10 -8.02
N ALA A 466 -13.50 11.40 -8.11
CA ALA A 466 -14.35 11.10 -6.97
C ALA A 466 -13.77 9.99 -6.06
N ASN A 467 -12.79 9.21 -6.53
CA ASN A 467 -12.24 8.07 -5.80
C ASN A 467 -11.29 8.46 -4.66
N PHE A 468 -10.52 9.54 -4.81
CA PHE A 468 -9.42 9.86 -3.88
C PHE A 468 -9.80 10.60 -2.61
N SER A 469 -10.99 11.19 -2.53
CA SER A 469 -11.25 12.21 -1.51
C SER A 469 -12.45 11.96 -0.61
N ILE A 470 -13.26 10.91 -0.83
CA ILE A 470 -14.53 10.78 -0.15
C ILE A 470 -14.83 9.33 0.19
N ASP A 471 -15.46 9.14 1.33
CA ASP A 471 -16.05 7.91 1.77
C ASP A 471 -17.17 7.49 0.80
N LEU A 472 -16.80 6.76 -0.29
CA LEU A 472 -17.79 6.19 -1.19
C LEU A 472 -18.74 5.32 -0.37
N PRO A 473 -20.04 5.43 -0.59
CA PRO A 473 -21.00 4.59 0.11
C PRO A 473 -20.72 3.12 -0.17
N SER A 474 -21.07 2.26 0.76
CA SER A 474 -20.92 0.82 0.58
C SER A 474 -21.81 0.36 -0.55
N ALA A 475 -21.19 -0.15 -1.63
CA ALA A 475 -21.87 -0.81 -2.74
C ALA A 475 -21.71 -2.33 -2.60
N GLU A 476 -22.59 -3.08 -3.24
CA GLU A 476 -22.50 -4.53 -3.33
C GLU A 476 -21.84 -4.97 -4.64
N VAL A 477 -21.97 -4.13 -5.65
CA VAL A 477 -21.41 -4.35 -6.99
C VAL A 477 -20.59 -3.13 -7.43
N ALA A 478 -19.41 -3.35 -7.97
CA ALA A 478 -18.67 -2.33 -8.72
C ALA A 478 -18.31 -2.84 -10.11
N ILE A 479 -18.52 -1.98 -11.10
CA ILE A 479 -18.21 -2.26 -12.50
C ILE A 479 -17.21 -1.21 -12.98
N GLN A 480 -15.98 -1.62 -13.21
CA GLN A 480 -14.93 -0.77 -13.73
C GLN A 480 -14.89 -0.84 -15.25
N VAL A 481 -15.36 0.22 -15.93
CA VAL A 481 -15.36 0.30 -17.39
C VAL A 481 -14.00 0.73 -17.96
N SER A 482 -13.26 1.57 -17.22
CA SER A 482 -11.90 1.99 -17.55
C SER A 482 -11.11 2.24 -16.27
N GLY A 483 -9.86 1.78 -16.22
CA GLY A 483 -8.97 1.92 -15.07
C GLY A 483 -7.92 3.00 -15.30
N ALA A 484 -7.17 3.37 -14.25
CA ALA A 484 -6.04 4.29 -14.37
C ALA A 484 -4.79 3.51 -14.78
N PHE A 485 -4.26 3.74 -15.92
CA PHE A 485 -2.92 3.32 -16.46
C PHE A 485 -2.16 2.24 -15.65
N GLY A 486 -2.85 1.17 -15.20
CA GLY A 486 -2.22 0.09 -14.43
C GLY A 486 -1.99 0.37 -12.94
N SER A 487 -2.57 1.41 -12.36
CA SER A 487 -2.40 1.73 -10.93
C SER A 487 -2.98 0.65 -10.03
N ARG A 488 -2.11 -0.07 -9.33
CA ARG A 488 -2.46 -1.09 -8.33
C ARG A 488 -3.18 -0.50 -7.13
N GLN A 489 -2.80 0.71 -6.77
CA GLN A 489 -3.33 1.42 -5.59
C GLN A 489 -4.78 1.82 -5.77
N GLU A 490 -5.14 2.32 -6.96
CA GLU A 490 -6.52 2.68 -7.26
C GLU A 490 -7.44 1.47 -7.23
N GLU A 491 -6.99 0.34 -7.76
CA GLU A 491 -7.73 -0.92 -7.73
C GLU A 491 -7.96 -1.37 -6.27
N ALA A 492 -6.91 -1.36 -5.46
CA ALA A 492 -6.97 -1.68 -4.03
C ALA A 492 -7.95 -0.79 -3.26
N GLN A 493 -7.89 0.51 -3.48
CA GLN A 493 -8.79 1.47 -2.83
C GLN A 493 -10.24 1.29 -3.25
N ARG A 494 -10.49 0.97 -4.52
CA ARG A 494 -11.83 0.70 -5.05
C ARG A 494 -12.42 -0.54 -4.40
N LEU A 495 -11.70 -1.65 -4.45
CA LEU A 495 -12.15 -2.89 -3.84
C LEU A 495 -12.33 -2.75 -2.32
N GLY A 496 -11.38 -2.15 -1.63
CA GLY A 496 -11.45 -1.96 -0.18
C GLY A 496 -12.67 -1.16 0.31
N ARG A 497 -13.31 -0.40 -0.57
CA ARG A 497 -14.55 0.31 -0.25
C ARG A 497 -15.79 -0.57 -0.41
N LEU A 498 -15.73 -1.58 -1.28
CA LEU A 498 -16.77 -2.61 -1.43
C LEU A 498 -16.72 -3.62 -0.29
N LEU A 499 -15.54 -3.86 0.27
CA LEU A 499 -15.30 -4.89 1.29
C LEU A 499 -15.77 -4.50 2.69
N ARG A 500 -16.68 -3.55 2.85
CA ARG A 500 -17.27 -3.24 4.15
C ARG A 500 -18.16 -4.39 4.61
N PRO A 501 -18.00 -4.88 5.86
CA PRO A 501 -18.76 -6.02 6.33
C PRO A 501 -20.25 -5.75 6.26
N LYS A 502 -20.97 -6.63 5.57
CA LYS A 502 -22.44 -6.78 5.66
C LYS A 502 -22.70 -8.27 5.79
N GLU A 503 -23.50 -8.66 6.79
CA GLU A 503 -23.80 -10.06 7.03
C GLU A 503 -24.36 -10.75 5.77
N GLY A 504 -23.70 -11.83 5.35
CA GLY A 504 -24.15 -12.71 4.28
C GLY A 504 -23.96 -12.20 2.85
N LEU A 505 -23.31 -11.05 2.63
CA LEU A 505 -23.09 -10.48 1.30
C LEU A 505 -21.66 -10.70 0.80
N VAL A 506 -21.56 -11.14 -0.46
CA VAL A 506 -20.30 -11.19 -1.22
C VAL A 506 -20.27 -9.97 -2.14
N ALA A 507 -19.24 -9.14 -1.99
CA ALA A 507 -19.02 -7.99 -2.88
C ALA A 507 -18.59 -8.49 -4.26
N ARG A 508 -19.14 -7.93 -5.35
CA ARG A 508 -18.79 -8.30 -6.72
C ARG A 508 -18.06 -7.16 -7.42
N PHE A 509 -16.90 -7.46 -7.93
CA PHE A 509 -16.08 -6.51 -8.66
C PHE A 509 -15.84 -6.98 -10.09
N TYR A 510 -16.33 -6.21 -11.07
CA TYR A 510 -16.15 -6.48 -12.48
C TYR A 510 -15.15 -5.50 -13.10
N ALA A 511 -14.12 -6.01 -13.76
CA ALA A 511 -13.21 -5.23 -14.60
C ALA A 511 -13.51 -5.54 -16.08
N VAL A 512 -14.01 -4.55 -16.83
CA VAL A 512 -14.29 -4.72 -18.26
C VAL A 512 -13.03 -4.36 -19.05
N VAL A 513 -12.46 -5.32 -19.77
CA VAL A 513 -11.13 -5.22 -20.39
C VAL A 513 -11.21 -5.51 -21.89
N SER A 514 -10.65 -4.64 -22.72
CA SER A 514 -10.55 -4.83 -24.17
C SER A 514 -9.44 -5.82 -24.50
N ARG A 515 -9.81 -6.99 -25.01
CA ARG A 515 -8.88 -8.09 -25.32
C ARG A 515 -7.89 -7.69 -26.42
N ASP A 516 -6.66 -8.22 -26.34
CA ASP A 516 -5.60 -8.04 -27.33
C ASP A 516 -5.22 -6.56 -27.55
N THR A 517 -5.30 -5.73 -26.51
CA THR A 517 -4.92 -4.32 -26.50
C THR A 517 -4.07 -4.00 -25.25
N VAL A 518 -3.55 -2.78 -25.20
CA VAL A 518 -2.84 -2.26 -24.00
C VAL A 518 -3.70 -2.24 -22.73
N ASP A 519 -5.04 -2.31 -22.86
CA ASP A 519 -5.94 -2.41 -21.71
C ASP A 519 -5.76 -3.74 -20.95
N THR A 520 -5.42 -4.83 -21.66
CA THR A 520 -5.08 -6.12 -21.03
C THR A 520 -3.80 -6.02 -20.18
N ASP A 521 -2.76 -5.33 -20.69
CA ASP A 521 -1.53 -5.16 -19.94
C ASP A 521 -1.77 -4.33 -18.68
N PHE A 522 -2.49 -3.22 -18.82
CA PHE A 522 -2.83 -2.37 -17.68
C PHE A 522 -3.77 -3.06 -16.68
N ALA A 523 -4.72 -3.89 -17.15
CA ALA A 523 -5.56 -4.70 -16.28
C ALA A 523 -4.72 -5.68 -15.45
N SER A 524 -3.79 -6.39 -16.09
CA SER A 524 -2.87 -7.32 -15.42
C SER A 524 -2.04 -6.60 -14.34
N HIS A 525 -1.58 -5.38 -14.60
CA HIS A 525 -0.85 -4.59 -13.62
C HIS A 525 -1.74 -4.17 -12.44
N ARG A 526 -2.98 -3.75 -12.67
CA ARG A 526 -3.94 -3.39 -11.62
C ARG A 526 -4.27 -4.58 -10.73
N GLN A 527 -4.53 -5.72 -11.33
CA GLN A 527 -4.95 -6.95 -10.64
C GLN A 527 -3.85 -7.55 -9.77
N ARG A 528 -2.59 -7.26 -10.06
CA ARG A 528 -1.44 -7.80 -9.35
C ARG A 528 -1.56 -7.61 -7.83
N PHE A 529 -1.97 -6.43 -7.38
CA PHE A 529 -2.15 -6.17 -5.96
C PHE A 529 -3.19 -7.11 -5.30
N LEU A 530 -4.35 -7.31 -5.93
CA LEU A 530 -5.38 -8.18 -5.39
C LEU A 530 -4.94 -9.65 -5.36
N ALA A 531 -4.16 -10.05 -6.35
CA ALA A 531 -3.56 -11.38 -6.36
C ALA A 531 -2.52 -11.55 -5.24
N GLU A 532 -1.75 -10.52 -4.91
CA GLU A 532 -0.87 -10.49 -3.73
C GLU A 532 -1.66 -10.72 -2.42
N GLN A 533 -2.87 -10.17 -2.36
CA GLN A 533 -3.76 -10.30 -1.21
C GLN A 533 -4.56 -11.62 -1.19
N GLY A 534 -4.29 -12.54 -2.12
CA GLY A 534 -4.95 -13.84 -2.18
C GLY A 534 -6.25 -13.87 -2.97
N TYR A 535 -6.62 -12.79 -3.68
CA TYR A 535 -7.75 -12.82 -4.60
C TYR A 535 -7.31 -13.29 -5.98
N SER A 536 -8.14 -14.10 -6.62
CA SER A 536 -8.01 -14.46 -8.03
C SER A 536 -9.12 -13.77 -8.85
N TYR A 537 -8.77 -13.35 -10.06
CA TYR A 537 -9.78 -12.91 -11.01
C TYR A 537 -10.26 -14.11 -11.82
N ARG A 538 -11.55 -14.34 -11.80
CA ARG A 538 -12.20 -15.24 -12.75
C ARG A 538 -12.31 -14.51 -14.08
N ILE A 539 -11.71 -15.08 -15.14
CA ILE A 539 -11.71 -14.47 -16.48
C ILE A 539 -12.85 -15.06 -17.30
N ILE A 540 -13.71 -14.20 -17.83
CA ILE A 540 -14.81 -14.59 -18.71
C ILE A 540 -14.82 -13.72 -19.97
N ASN A 541 -15.37 -14.25 -21.08
CA ASN A 541 -15.64 -13.43 -22.25
C ASN A 541 -16.99 -12.73 -22.09
N ALA A 542 -17.11 -11.54 -22.65
CA ALA A 542 -18.37 -10.78 -22.62
C ALA A 542 -19.56 -11.52 -23.24
N ASP A 543 -19.31 -12.41 -24.16
CA ASP A 543 -20.34 -13.26 -24.80
C ASP A 543 -20.82 -14.39 -23.86
N ASP A 544 -20.08 -14.69 -22.80
CA ASP A 544 -20.35 -15.78 -21.84
C ASP A 544 -20.88 -15.25 -20.49
N LEU A 545 -21.42 -14.02 -20.44
CA LEU A 545 -21.93 -13.43 -19.18
C LEU A 545 -22.97 -14.33 -18.48
N ASP A 546 -23.74 -15.12 -19.22
CA ASP A 546 -24.71 -16.07 -18.66
C ASP A 546 -24.03 -17.23 -17.88
N ALA A 547 -22.75 -17.46 -18.09
CA ALA A 547 -22.00 -18.46 -17.32
C ALA A 547 -21.76 -18.02 -15.85
N LEU A 548 -21.91 -16.74 -15.53
CA LEU A 548 -21.79 -16.23 -14.15
C LEU A 548 -22.82 -16.84 -13.20
N ASP A 549 -24.01 -17.19 -13.70
CA ASP A 549 -25.11 -17.72 -12.88
C ASP A 549 -24.99 -19.24 -12.62
N ARG A 550 -24.09 -19.93 -13.33
CA ARG A 550 -23.94 -21.40 -13.22
C ARG A 550 -22.94 -21.84 -12.15
N THR A 551 -22.21 -20.89 -11.55
CA THR A 551 -21.12 -21.13 -10.60
C THR A 551 -21.32 -20.45 -9.25
N ALA A 552 -22.52 -19.93 -8.97
CA ALA A 552 -22.90 -19.32 -7.69
C ALA A 552 -23.49 -20.35 -6.71
#